data_dbfe667eda84a423b922a49970e9e01b
#
_entry.id   dbfe667eda84a423b922a49970e9e01b
#
_cell.length_a   1.000
_cell.length_b   1.000
_cell.length_c   1.000
_cell.angle_alpha   90.00
_cell.angle_beta   90.00
_cell.angle_gamma   90.00
#
_symmetry.space_group_name_H-M   'P 1'
#
loop_
_entity.id
_entity.type
_entity.pdbx_description
1 polymer ?
#
loop_
_entity_poly.entity_id
_entity_poly.type
_entity_poly.pdbx_seq_one_letter_code
_entity_poly.pdbx_strand_id
1 'polypeptide(L)' 'MATQFKKGDVVQLKTVAPQGPVQALRMLEDGTVQCLVAWTDADGNAQERWFDEDALTGV' A
#
# COMPACT_ATOMS: atom_id res chain seq x y z
N MET A 1 -7.44 7.71 14.82
CA MET A 1 -7.59 6.26 14.56
C MET A 1 -6.26 5.73 14.03
N ALA A 2 -5.81 4.63 14.58
CA ALA A 2 -4.55 4.04 14.13
C ALA A 2 -4.76 3.31 12.81
N THR A 3 -3.77 3.40 11.93
CA THR A 3 -3.77 2.63 10.70
C THR A 3 -3.20 1.23 10.96
N GLN A 4 -3.53 0.27 10.10
CA GLN A 4 -2.98 -1.07 10.20
C GLN A 4 -1.52 -1.12 9.77
N PHE A 5 -1.10 -0.19 8.91
CA PHE A 5 0.24 -0.16 8.33
C PHE A 5 0.90 1.18 8.57
N LYS A 6 2.21 1.15 8.62
CA LYS A 6 3.05 2.34 8.81
C LYS A 6 3.97 2.50 7.61
N LYS A 7 4.48 3.71 7.43
CA LYS A 7 5.49 3.95 6.41
C LYS A 7 6.66 2.98 6.61
N GLY A 8 7.07 2.34 5.56
CA GLY A 8 8.15 1.35 5.59
C GLY A 8 7.68 -0.09 5.71
N ASP A 9 6.43 -0.33 6.11
CA ASP A 9 5.89 -1.68 6.17
C ASP A 9 5.80 -2.26 4.76
N VAL A 10 6.12 -3.53 4.63
CA VAL A 10 5.97 -4.24 3.36
C VAL A 10 4.58 -4.84 3.31
N VAL A 11 3.84 -4.52 2.27
CA VAL A 11 2.45 -4.96 2.11
C VAL A 11 2.22 -5.48 0.70
N GLN A 12 1.14 -6.21 0.52
CA GLN A 12 0.70 -6.67 -0.81
C GLN A 12 -0.81 -6.65 -0.89
N LEU A 13 -1.34 -6.64 -2.11
CA LEU A 13 -2.76 -6.79 -2.31
C LEU A 13 -3.21 -8.18 -1.89
N LYS A 14 -4.40 -8.28 -1.29
CA LYS A 14 -4.91 -9.56 -0.79
C LYS A 14 -5.15 -10.56 -1.89
N THR A 15 -5.43 -10.10 -3.10
CA THR A 15 -5.82 -10.97 -4.21
C THR A 15 -4.71 -11.23 -5.21
N VAL A 16 -3.87 -10.25 -5.47
CA VAL A 16 -2.78 -10.35 -6.46
C VAL A 16 -1.63 -9.46 -5.99
N ALA A 17 -0.40 -9.95 -6.05
CA ALA A 17 0.76 -9.09 -5.87
C ALA A 17 0.70 -8.00 -6.93
N PRO A 18 1.01 -6.74 -6.65
CA PRO A 18 2.35 -6.31 -6.21
C PRO A 18 2.57 -6.32 -4.71
N GLN A 19 3.81 -6.37 -4.35
CA GLN A 19 4.29 -6.37 -2.99
C GLN A 19 5.40 -5.34 -2.86
N GLY A 20 5.33 -4.52 -1.84
CA GLY A 20 6.37 -3.53 -1.63
C GLY A 20 6.14 -2.73 -0.35
N PRO A 21 7.07 -1.83 -0.01
CA PRO A 21 6.94 -1.02 1.21
C PRO A 21 5.89 0.08 1.06
N VAL A 22 5.29 0.44 2.18
CA VAL A 22 4.41 1.60 2.25
C VAL A 22 5.27 2.86 2.28
N GLN A 23 5.06 3.75 1.31
CA GLN A 23 5.83 4.99 1.20
C GLN A 23 5.17 6.15 1.91
N ALA A 24 3.84 6.14 1.98
CA ALA A 24 3.08 7.22 2.61
C ALA A 24 1.69 6.73 2.98
N LEU A 25 1.03 7.50 3.82
CA LEU A 25 -0.35 7.22 4.25
C LEU A 25 -1.16 8.48 4.04
N ARG A 26 -2.46 8.30 3.74
CA ARG A 26 -3.40 9.42 3.69
C ARG A 26 -4.76 8.97 4.16
N MET A 27 -5.53 9.93 4.66
CA MET A 27 -6.91 9.71 5.07
C MET A 27 -7.82 10.55 4.19
N LEU A 28 -8.85 9.96 3.64
CA LEU A 28 -9.85 10.65 2.85
C LEU A 28 -10.92 11.25 3.77
N GLU A 29 -11.73 12.16 3.22
CA GLU A 29 -12.74 12.87 4.00
C GLU A 29 -13.77 11.94 4.66
N ASP A 30 -14.01 10.78 4.06
CA ASP A 30 -14.94 9.78 4.59
C ASP A 30 -14.32 8.88 5.64
N GLY A 31 -13.05 9.11 5.99
CA GLY A 31 -12.34 8.29 6.97
C GLY A 31 -11.58 7.11 6.38
N THR A 32 -11.65 6.91 5.08
CA THR A 32 -10.89 5.83 4.42
C THR A 32 -9.40 6.13 4.49
N VAL A 33 -8.62 5.14 4.93
CA VAL A 33 -7.16 5.24 4.96
C VAL A 33 -6.60 4.56 3.74
N GLN A 34 -5.70 5.24 3.04
CA GLN A 34 -5.01 4.68 1.87
C GLN A 34 -3.51 4.67 2.11
N CYS A 35 -2.86 3.67 1.53
CA CYS A 35 -1.41 3.50 1.62
C CYS A 35 -0.81 3.61 0.23
N LEU A 36 0.27 4.39 0.10
CA LEU A 36 1.02 4.45 -1.15
C LEU A 36 2.04 3.32 -1.14
N VAL A 37 1.84 2.36 -2.02
CA VAL A 37 2.70 1.17 -2.13
C VAL A 37 3.56 1.31 -3.37
N ALA A 38 4.86 1.08 -3.21
CA ALA A 38 5.82 1.11 -4.31
C ALA A 38 6.31 -0.31 -4.60
N TRP A 39 6.49 -0.63 -5.86
CA TRP A 39 7.02 -1.93 -6.28
C TRP A 39 7.73 -1.78 -7.62
N THR A 40 8.46 -2.84 -7.99
CA THR A 40 9.08 -2.93 -9.31
C THR A 40 8.31 -3.97 -10.10
N ASP A 41 7.86 -3.60 -11.31
CA ASP A 41 7.10 -4.53 -12.15
C ASP A 41 8.02 -5.52 -12.87
N ALA A 42 7.41 -6.42 -13.66
CA ALA A 42 8.15 -7.47 -14.36
C ALA A 42 9.14 -6.92 -15.39
N ASP A 43 8.92 -5.70 -15.88
CA ASP A 43 9.81 -5.04 -16.83
C ASP A 43 10.93 -4.26 -16.16
N GLY A 44 10.97 -4.27 -14.83
CA GLY A 44 11.97 -3.56 -14.07
C GLY A 44 11.66 -2.09 -13.82
N ASN A 45 10.44 -1.64 -14.13
CA ASN A 45 10.03 -0.27 -13.93
C ASN A 45 9.48 -0.07 -12.53
N ALA A 46 9.87 1.00 -11.87
CA ALA A 46 9.34 1.37 -10.56
C ALA A 46 7.90 1.87 -10.73
N GLN A 47 7.02 1.32 -9.93
CA GLN A 47 5.60 1.70 -9.92
C GLN A 47 5.22 2.08 -8.50
N GLU A 48 4.23 2.98 -8.39
CA GLU A 48 3.64 3.28 -7.07
C GLU A 48 2.18 3.65 -7.28
N ARG A 49 1.36 3.30 -6.29
CA ARG A 49 -0.08 3.54 -6.38
C ARG A 49 -0.69 3.58 -4.99
N TRP A 50 -1.76 4.33 -4.86
CA TRP A 50 -2.56 4.36 -3.63
C TRP A 50 -3.55 3.21 -3.63
N PHE A 51 -3.58 2.47 -2.52
CA PHE A 51 -4.54 1.39 -2.30
C PHE A 51 -5.26 1.63 -0.98
N ASP A 52 -6.53 1.23 -0.90
CA ASP A 52 -7.25 1.26 0.36
C ASP A 52 -6.59 0.27 1.33
N GLU A 53 -6.49 0.67 2.59
CA GLU A 53 -5.87 -0.15 3.62
C GLU A 53 -6.49 -1.56 3.67
N ASP A 54 -7.82 -1.64 3.48
CA ASP A 54 -8.54 -2.90 3.55
C ASP A 54 -8.19 -3.85 2.40
N ALA A 55 -7.61 -3.36 1.32
CA ALA A 55 -7.19 -4.17 0.19
C ALA A 55 -5.81 -4.78 0.37
N LEU A 56 -5.12 -4.45 1.44
CA LEU A 56 -3.74 -4.85 1.69
C LEU A 56 -3.65 -5.84 2.84
N THR A 57 -2.60 -6.64 2.82
CA THR A 57 -2.25 -7.52 3.93
C THR A 57 -0.76 -7.38 4.20
N GLY A 58 -0.37 -7.49 5.46
CA GLY A 58 1.03 -7.48 5.84
C GLY A 58 1.76 -8.73 5.35
N VAL A 59 3.02 -8.57 5.05
CA VAL A 59 3.88 -9.66 4.60
C VAL A 59 4.85 -10.05 5.70
#